data_7effcbf34e7bab14b5591357d96522a5
#
_entry.id   7effcbf34e7bab14b5591357d96522a5
#
_cell.length_a   1.000
_cell.length_b   1.000
_cell.length_c   1.000
_cell.angle_alpha   90.00
_cell.angle_beta   90.00
_cell.angle_gamma   90.00
#
_symmetry.space_group_name_H-M   'P 1'
#
loop_
_entity.id
_entity.type
_entity.pdbx_description
1 polymer ?
#
loop_
_entity_poly.entity_id
_entity_poly.type
_entity_poly.pdbx_seq_one_letter_code
_entity_poly.pdbx_strand_id
1 'polypeptide(L)'
;MKSLIGILLFTATFFCRSQTVDSLPPISESKSVSNYSKVIGWKDGRTPTAPKGFTVTKYADGFENPRWMYTTPNGDVLVAQSNSNYPLWKKIGAWFIGASKSKSFKNSADVITLLRDTDKDGTPDVRETFLDRELNQPFGMLIMDNWFYVANTDALLRVTYDTGQLKINGPAERIIDLPAGKANRHWTRNIIANSDSSKIYIAVGSGSNIAEKGLEKEVLKANILEINPDGTGLRVFASGLRNPVGMDLQPATGALWTAVNERDGLGNNLVPDYLAEVKENGFYGWPYVYYGQNEDPRVKYIKPEKVGETLLPDVNLGPHTASLGLLFYTGETFPEKYRHGAFVAQHGSWNRNILSGYKVVYVPFSNGKPSGAPEDFLTGFVVDPEKDEVYGRPVGVVDLPDGSLLVTDDITNTIWRVSADE
;
A
#
# COMPACT_ATOMS: atom_id res chain seq x y z
N MET A 1 -26.59 3.50 68.39
CA MET A 1 -25.39 3.12 67.62
C MET A 1 -25.83 3.00 66.14
N LYS A 2 -25.56 4.02 65.33
CA LYS A 2 -25.86 4.03 63.87
C LYS A 2 -24.51 3.95 63.14
N SER A 3 -24.22 2.80 62.50
CA SER A 3 -23.05 2.62 61.65
C SER A 3 -23.28 3.35 60.30
N LEU A 4 -22.42 4.33 59.98
CA LEU A 4 -22.28 4.89 58.68
C LEU A 4 -21.31 4.03 57.86
N ILE A 5 -21.79 3.44 56.77
CA ILE A 5 -20.96 2.78 55.76
C ILE A 5 -20.62 3.81 54.71
N GLY A 6 -19.38 4.28 54.67
CA GLY A 6 -18.85 5.12 53.63
C GLY A 6 -18.53 4.33 52.39
N ILE A 7 -19.20 4.63 51.28
CA ILE A 7 -18.86 4.09 49.93
C ILE A 7 -17.76 4.97 49.38
N LEU A 8 -16.53 4.43 49.23
CA LEU A 8 -15.45 5.06 48.47
C LEU A 8 -15.68 4.77 46.98
N LEU A 9 -16.08 5.82 46.24
CA LEU A 9 -16.05 5.79 44.79
C LEU A 9 -14.59 5.94 44.32
N PHE A 10 -13.99 4.86 43.79
CA PHE A 10 -12.75 4.95 43.04
C PHE A 10 -13.07 5.43 41.60
N THR A 11 -12.84 6.72 41.34
CA THR A 11 -12.80 7.24 39.97
C THR A 11 -11.48 6.84 39.34
N ALA A 12 -11.49 5.80 38.50
CA ALA A 12 -10.37 5.45 37.64
C ALA A 12 -10.26 6.54 36.54
N THR A 13 -9.37 7.49 36.69
CA THR A 13 -8.96 8.40 35.63
C THR A 13 -8.13 7.60 34.61
N PHE A 14 -8.76 7.22 33.50
CA PHE A 14 -8.03 6.78 32.32
C PHE A 14 -7.21 7.94 31.77
N PHE A 15 -5.92 7.96 32.07
CA PHE A 15 -4.97 8.78 31.32
C PHE A 15 -4.85 8.20 29.92
N CYS A 16 -5.55 8.79 28.96
CA CYS A 16 -5.26 8.65 27.56
C CYS A 16 -3.82 9.18 27.37
N ARG A 17 -2.83 8.28 27.32
CA ARG A 17 -1.49 8.65 26.88
C ARG A 17 -1.60 9.04 25.42
N SER A 18 -1.61 10.33 25.13
CA SER A 18 -1.27 10.83 23.81
C SER A 18 0.06 10.21 23.44
N GLN A 19 0.10 9.47 22.32
CA GLN A 19 1.40 9.03 21.77
C GLN A 19 2.21 10.29 21.52
N THR A 20 3.27 10.47 22.29
CA THR A 20 4.28 11.48 21.98
C THR A 20 4.80 11.12 20.60
N VAL A 21 4.67 12.03 19.64
CA VAL A 21 5.36 11.95 18.36
C VAL A 21 6.83 11.80 18.70
N ASP A 22 7.39 10.60 18.49
CA ASP A 22 8.82 10.37 18.68
C ASP A 22 9.55 11.43 17.86
N SER A 23 10.44 12.18 18.50
CA SER A 23 11.20 13.22 17.80
C SER A 23 11.98 12.57 16.67
N LEU A 24 11.74 13.05 15.44
CA LEU A 24 12.48 12.54 14.29
C LEU A 24 13.97 12.84 14.46
N PRO A 25 14.85 11.94 13.99
CA PRO A 25 16.30 12.19 14.04
C PRO A 25 16.68 13.39 13.16
N PRO A 26 17.80 14.07 13.44
CA PRO A 26 18.24 15.18 12.61
C PRO A 26 18.69 14.71 11.21
N ILE A 27 18.48 15.53 10.18
CA ILE A 27 18.89 15.24 8.78
C ILE A 27 20.38 14.90 8.67
N SER A 28 21.23 15.48 9.55
CA SER A 28 22.67 15.26 9.56
C SER A 28 23.13 13.96 10.21
N GLU A 29 22.21 13.16 10.79
CA GLU A 29 22.57 11.95 11.54
C GLU A 29 23.29 10.91 10.67
N SER A 30 22.88 10.77 9.41
CA SER A 30 23.49 9.80 8.49
C SER A 30 23.46 10.28 7.04
N LYS A 31 24.42 9.76 6.24
CA LYS A 31 24.42 10.01 4.79
C LYS A 31 23.42 9.09 4.10
N SER A 32 22.76 9.60 3.07
CA SER A 32 21.93 8.77 2.18
C SER A 32 22.81 7.83 1.36
N VAL A 33 22.38 6.58 1.26
CA VAL A 33 23.04 5.53 0.48
C VAL A 33 22.06 4.89 -0.48
N SER A 34 22.59 4.26 -1.53
CA SER A 34 21.81 3.37 -2.40
C SER A 34 22.23 1.94 -2.12
N ASN A 35 21.30 1.14 -1.61
CA ASN A 35 21.53 -0.25 -1.26
C ASN A 35 20.40 -1.11 -1.84
N TYR A 36 20.67 -1.80 -2.94
CA TYR A 36 19.67 -2.64 -3.61
C TYR A 36 19.77 -4.07 -3.11
N SER A 37 18.65 -4.61 -2.63
CA SER A 37 18.58 -6.00 -2.19
C SER A 37 18.91 -6.97 -3.31
N LYS A 38 19.53 -8.09 -2.95
CA LYS A 38 19.82 -9.24 -3.83
C LYS A 38 18.72 -10.27 -3.65
N VAL A 39 17.86 -10.42 -4.64
CA VAL A 39 16.75 -11.39 -4.59
C VAL A 39 17.28 -12.78 -4.94
N ILE A 40 17.30 -13.68 -3.95
CA ILE A 40 17.69 -15.08 -4.13
C ILE A 40 16.49 -16.00 -4.40
N GLY A 41 15.28 -15.57 -4.02
CA GLY A 41 14.03 -16.31 -4.20
C GLY A 41 13.82 -17.41 -3.17
N TRP A 42 12.59 -17.84 -3.03
CA TRP A 42 12.19 -18.93 -2.15
C TRP A 42 12.63 -20.28 -2.73
N LYS A 43 13.30 -21.09 -1.90
CA LYS A 43 13.82 -22.41 -2.29
C LYS A 43 13.52 -23.42 -1.18
N ASP A 44 13.64 -24.68 -1.51
CA ASP A 44 13.56 -25.80 -0.55
C ASP A 44 12.28 -25.81 0.29
N GLY A 45 11.14 -25.41 -0.30
CA GLY A 45 9.85 -25.38 0.38
C GLY A 45 9.70 -24.31 1.45
N ARG A 46 10.62 -23.33 1.50
CA ARG A 46 10.55 -22.22 2.47
C ARG A 46 9.39 -21.28 2.17
N THR A 47 8.79 -20.77 3.24
CA THR A 47 7.70 -19.79 3.21
C THR A 47 8.05 -18.60 4.09
N PRO A 48 7.38 -17.46 3.95
CA PRO A 48 7.38 -16.42 4.97
C PRO A 48 6.95 -16.99 6.32
N THR A 49 7.29 -16.29 7.39
CA THR A 49 6.99 -16.68 8.77
C THR A 49 5.94 -15.78 9.36
N ALA A 50 4.83 -16.35 9.82
CA ALA A 50 3.79 -15.68 10.58
C ALA A 50 3.93 -15.97 12.10
N PRO A 51 3.22 -15.25 12.98
CA PRO A 51 3.17 -15.55 14.40
C PRO A 51 2.62 -16.96 14.69
N LYS A 52 2.86 -17.44 15.90
CA LYS A 52 2.26 -18.71 16.37
C LYS A 52 0.73 -18.64 16.28
N GLY A 53 0.12 -19.71 15.79
CA GLY A 53 -1.31 -19.79 15.54
C GLY A 53 -1.71 -19.44 14.12
N PHE A 54 -0.70 -19.37 13.22
CA PHE A 54 -0.92 -19.16 11.79
C PHE A 54 -0.07 -20.11 10.95
N THR A 55 -0.66 -20.55 9.87
CA THR A 55 0.01 -21.32 8.81
C THR A 55 0.17 -20.47 7.55
N VAL A 56 1.35 -20.55 6.93
CA VAL A 56 1.66 -19.86 5.66
C VAL A 56 1.85 -20.88 4.56
N THR A 57 1.05 -20.77 3.50
CA THR A 57 1.12 -21.63 2.32
C THR A 57 1.28 -20.80 1.06
N LYS A 58 1.75 -21.43 -0.01
CA LYS A 58 1.74 -20.82 -1.33
C LYS A 58 0.35 -20.96 -1.92
N TYR A 59 -0.34 -19.83 -2.16
CA TYR A 59 -1.65 -19.80 -2.78
C TYR A 59 -1.59 -20.00 -4.30
N ALA A 60 -0.70 -19.25 -4.96
CA ALA A 60 -0.46 -19.38 -6.40
C ALA A 60 0.92 -18.84 -6.77
N ASP A 61 1.47 -19.25 -7.91
CA ASP A 61 2.72 -18.75 -8.46
C ASP A 61 2.68 -18.64 -10.00
N GLY A 62 3.82 -18.36 -10.63
CA GLY A 62 3.93 -18.29 -12.09
C GLY A 62 3.30 -17.05 -12.71
N PHE A 63 3.28 -15.93 -11.99
CA PHE A 63 2.88 -14.63 -12.50
C PHE A 63 4.05 -13.84 -13.10
N GLU A 64 3.73 -12.67 -13.66
CA GLU A 64 4.72 -11.67 -14.05
C GLU A 64 4.52 -10.39 -13.24
N ASN A 65 5.21 -10.28 -12.09
CA ASN A 65 5.08 -9.19 -11.12
C ASN A 65 3.63 -9.00 -10.63
N PRO A 66 3.06 -9.93 -9.82
CA PRO A 66 1.75 -9.77 -9.21
C PRO A 66 1.78 -8.59 -8.25
N ARG A 67 1.27 -7.44 -8.69
CA ARG A 67 1.48 -6.17 -7.99
C ARG A 67 0.34 -5.80 -7.07
N TRP A 68 -0.89 -6.13 -7.47
CA TRP A 68 -2.08 -5.82 -6.70
C TRP A 68 -3.11 -6.92 -6.81
N MET A 69 -3.97 -7.02 -5.80
CA MET A 69 -5.07 -7.99 -5.78
C MET A 69 -6.37 -7.29 -5.43
N TYR A 70 -7.46 -7.89 -5.84
CA TYR A 70 -8.81 -7.51 -5.47
C TYR A 70 -9.65 -8.77 -5.29
N THR A 71 -10.26 -8.94 -4.11
CA THR A 71 -11.21 -10.02 -3.85
C THR A 71 -12.59 -9.56 -4.33
N THR A 72 -13.16 -10.29 -5.27
CA THR A 72 -14.48 -9.99 -5.84
C THR A 72 -15.59 -10.36 -4.85
N PRO A 73 -16.82 -9.83 -5.01
CA PRO A 73 -17.94 -10.16 -4.12
C PRO A 73 -18.29 -11.65 -4.06
N ASN A 74 -17.95 -12.43 -5.08
CA ASN A 74 -18.16 -13.90 -5.09
C ASN A 74 -16.94 -14.71 -4.63
N GLY A 75 -15.87 -14.03 -4.16
CA GLY A 75 -14.68 -14.65 -3.59
C GLY A 75 -13.57 -14.97 -4.58
N ASP A 76 -13.70 -14.66 -5.87
CA ASP A 76 -12.58 -14.77 -6.81
C ASP A 76 -11.51 -13.74 -6.48
N VAL A 77 -10.27 -14.04 -6.84
CA VAL A 77 -9.14 -13.11 -6.67
C VAL A 77 -8.66 -12.62 -8.03
N LEU A 78 -8.76 -11.32 -8.26
CA LEU A 78 -8.17 -10.67 -9.42
C LEU A 78 -6.76 -10.21 -9.07
N VAL A 79 -5.79 -10.52 -9.95
CA VAL A 79 -4.37 -10.23 -9.77
C VAL A 79 -3.88 -9.33 -10.90
N ALA A 80 -3.57 -8.07 -10.60
CA ALA A 80 -2.93 -7.15 -11.55
C ALA A 80 -1.43 -7.45 -11.65
N GLN A 81 -0.99 -7.83 -12.84
CA GLN A 81 0.40 -8.11 -13.17
C GLN A 81 1.00 -6.91 -13.90
N SER A 82 1.75 -6.11 -13.17
CA SER A 82 2.24 -4.83 -13.68
C SER A 82 3.58 -4.43 -13.06
N ASN A 83 4.32 -3.61 -13.78
CA ASN A 83 5.63 -3.10 -13.35
C ASN A 83 5.92 -1.74 -13.97
N SER A 84 6.99 -1.10 -13.52
CA SER A 84 7.53 0.10 -14.16
C SER A 84 8.07 -0.22 -15.55
N ASN A 85 7.71 0.58 -16.55
CA ASN A 85 8.29 0.49 -17.88
C ASN A 85 9.56 1.34 -17.97
N TYR A 86 10.70 0.68 -17.93
CA TYR A 86 12.01 1.35 -18.04
C TYR A 86 12.56 1.27 -19.47
N PRO A 87 13.01 2.38 -20.06
CA PRO A 87 13.71 2.36 -21.32
C PRO A 87 15.04 1.58 -21.21
N LEU A 88 15.51 1.00 -22.32
CA LEU A 88 16.68 0.11 -22.36
C LEU A 88 17.92 0.72 -21.70
N TRP A 89 18.19 2.01 -21.91
CA TRP A 89 19.34 2.70 -21.33
C TRP A 89 19.30 2.75 -19.78
N LYS A 90 18.10 2.84 -19.16
CA LYS A 90 17.96 2.74 -17.71
C LYS A 90 18.20 1.33 -17.20
N LYS A 91 17.79 0.30 -17.94
CA LYS A 91 18.08 -1.11 -17.61
C LYS A 91 19.57 -1.40 -17.65
N ILE A 92 20.27 -0.88 -18.68
CA ILE A 92 21.73 -0.99 -18.79
C ILE A 92 22.38 -0.23 -17.61
N GLY A 93 21.96 1.01 -17.32
CA GLY A 93 22.46 1.77 -16.18
C GLY A 93 22.25 1.07 -14.83
N ALA A 94 21.10 0.43 -14.62
CA ALA A 94 20.79 -0.34 -13.42
C ALA A 94 21.74 -1.56 -13.25
N TRP A 95 22.17 -2.16 -14.34
CA TRP A 95 23.15 -3.25 -14.28
C TRP A 95 24.52 -2.75 -13.77
N PHE A 96 25.01 -1.61 -14.27
CA PHE A 96 26.29 -1.03 -13.84
C PHE A 96 26.32 -0.63 -12.36
N ILE A 97 25.20 -0.14 -11.80
CA ILE A 97 25.11 0.26 -10.38
C ILE A 97 24.63 -0.88 -9.46
N GLY A 98 24.53 -2.11 -9.97
CA GLY A 98 24.10 -3.29 -9.22
C GLY A 98 22.61 -3.34 -8.87
N ALA A 99 21.80 -2.40 -9.34
CA ALA A 99 20.36 -2.37 -9.09
C ALA A 99 19.59 -3.52 -9.75
N SER A 100 20.15 -4.13 -10.81
CA SER A 100 19.58 -5.30 -11.48
C SER A 100 19.44 -6.53 -10.55
N LYS A 101 20.21 -6.61 -9.46
CA LYS A 101 20.10 -7.68 -8.45
C LYS A 101 18.72 -7.75 -7.81
N SER A 102 18.01 -6.63 -7.76
CA SER A 102 16.64 -6.54 -7.23
C SER A 102 15.57 -7.14 -8.15
N LYS A 103 15.93 -7.55 -9.37
CA LYS A 103 15.05 -8.09 -10.41
C LYS A 103 13.85 -7.21 -10.81
N SER A 104 13.80 -5.95 -10.35
CA SER A 104 12.67 -5.02 -10.53
C SER A 104 12.61 -4.36 -11.91
N PHE A 105 13.53 -4.66 -12.84
CA PHE A 105 13.67 -3.98 -14.13
C PHE A 105 13.07 -4.74 -15.31
N LYS A 106 12.03 -5.54 -15.07
CA LYS A 106 11.21 -6.13 -16.12
C LYS A 106 10.18 -5.12 -16.64
N ASN A 107 9.65 -5.34 -17.85
CA ASN A 107 8.52 -4.57 -18.34
C ASN A 107 7.22 -5.00 -17.60
N SER A 108 6.22 -4.15 -17.67
CA SER A 108 4.87 -4.50 -17.23
C SER A 108 4.28 -5.57 -18.16
N ALA A 109 3.61 -6.56 -17.57
CA ALA A 109 2.89 -7.58 -18.34
C ALA A 109 1.55 -7.05 -18.84
N ASP A 110 0.95 -6.08 -18.11
CA ASP A 110 -0.33 -5.45 -18.42
C ASP A 110 -1.47 -6.47 -18.59
N VAL A 111 -1.59 -7.36 -17.59
CA VAL A 111 -2.58 -8.44 -17.54
C VAL A 111 -3.24 -8.47 -16.17
N ILE A 112 -4.53 -8.73 -16.14
CA ILE A 112 -5.27 -9.10 -14.93
C ILE A 112 -5.65 -10.58 -15.04
N THR A 113 -5.22 -11.38 -14.06
CA THR A 113 -5.54 -12.80 -13.94
C THR A 113 -6.60 -13.02 -12.89
N LEU A 114 -7.58 -13.86 -13.18
CA LEU A 114 -8.57 -14.34 -12.21
C LEU A 114 -8.12 -15.68 -11.65
N LEU A 115 -8.23 -15.83 -10.34
CA LEU A 115 -8.08 -17.07 -9.60
C LEU A 115 -9.39 -17.40 -8.90
N ARG A 116 -9.86 -18.65 -9.00
CA ARG A 116 -11.03 -19.15 -8.29
C ARG A 116 -10.71 -20.48 -7.63
N ASP A 117 -11.13 -20.61 -6.41
CA ASP A 117 -11.10 -21.84 -5.61
C ASP A 117 -12.54 -22.39 -5.60
N THR A 118 -12.81 -23.43 -6.41
CA THR A 118 -14.18 -23.94 -6.60
C THR A 118 -14.58 -24.96 -5.54
N ASP A 119 -13.63 -25.68 -4.99
CA ASP A 119 -13.86 -26.70 -3.95
C ASP A 119 -13.59 -26.20 -2.52
N LYS A 120 -13.11 -24.93 -2.40
CA LYS A 120 -12.86 -24.22 -1.14
C LYS A 120 -11.82 -24.89 -0.25
N ASP A 121 -10.81 -25.51 -0.87
CA ASP A 121 -9.69 -26.11 -0.14
C ASP A 121 -8.58 -25.08 0.23
N GLY A 122 -8.74 -23.83 -0.22
CA GLY A 122 -7.81 -22.74 0.01
C GLY A 122 -6.70 -22.65 -1.03
N THR A 123 -6.86 -23.36 -2.17
CA THR A 123 -5.96 -23.32 -3.33
C THR A 123 -6.78 -23.11 -4.60
N PRO A 124 -6.46 -22.13 -5.44
CA PRO A 124 -7.25 -21.90 -6.65
C PRO A 124 -7.04 -23.02 -7.67
N ASP A 125 -8.12 -23.62 -8.15
CA ASP A 125 -8.17 -24.65 -9.17
C ASP A 125 -8.53 -24.10 -10.57
N VAL A 126 -9.04 -22.87 -10.64
CA VAL A 126 -9.28 -22.14 -11.89
C VAL A 126 -8.34 -20.93 -11.96
N ARG A 127 -7.67 -20.80 -13.11
CA ARG A 127 -6.82 -19.66 -13.44
C ARG A 127 -7.06 -19.22 -14.88
N GLU A 128 -7.56 -17.98 -15.03
CA GLU A 128 -7.95 -17.43 -16.33
C GLU A 128 -7.37 -16.03 -16.55
N THR A 129 -7.14 -15.68 -17.80
CA THR A 129 -6.86 -14.29 -18.19
C THR A 129 -8.17 -13.51 -18.16
N PHE A 130 -8.34 -12.70 -17.11
CA PHE A 130 -9.57 -11.93 -16.91
C PHE A 130 -9.65 -10.72 -17.86
N LEU A 131 -8.55 -9.97 -17.98
CA LEU A 131 -8.41 -8.83 -18.89
C LEU A 131 -6.96 -8.66 -19.32
N ASP A 132 -6.69 -8.51 -20.63
CA ASP A 132 -5.36 -8.39 -21.23
C ASP A 132 -5.26 -7.32 -22.32
N ARG A 133 -6.26 -6.46 -22.45
CA ARG A 133 -6.31 -5.41 -23.45
C ARG A 133 -6.64 -4.05 -22.83
N GLU A 134 -6.21 -2.97 -23.50
CA GLU A 134 -6.44 -1.58 -23.07
C GLU A 134 -5.81 -1.26 -21.70
N LEU A 135 -4.96 -2.15 -21.19
CA LEU A 135 -4.22 -1.99 -19.94
C LEU A 135 -2.88 -1.27 -20.18
N ASN A 136 -2.52 -0.42 -19.23
CA ASN A 136 -1.24 0.29 -19.18
C ASN A 136 -0.81 0.41 -17.71
N GLN A 137 0.02 -0.51 -17.27
CA GLN A 137 0.43 -0.61 -15.87
C GLN A 137 -0.81 -0.64 -14.92
N PRO A 138 -1.72 -1.62 -15.06
CA PRO A 138 -2.92 -1.70 -14.23
C PRO A 138 -2.56 -1.89 -12.77
N PHE A 139 -3.33 -1.28 -11.86
CA PHE A 139 -3.09 -1.42 -10.43
C PHE A 139 -4.38 -1.57 -9.63
N GLY A 140 -5.03 -0.49 -9.22
CA GLY A 140 -6.26 -0.54 -8.44
C GLY A 140 -7.44 -1.11 -9.25
N MET A 141 -8.22 -1.94 -8.60
CA MET A 141 -9.40 -2.59 -9.15
C MET A 141 -10.58 -2.43 -8.20
N LEU A 142 -11.77 -2.33 -8.75
CA LEU A 142 -13.00 -2.15 -7.99
C LEU A 142 -14.19 -2.69 -8.78
N ILE A 143 -15.11 -3.37 -8.12
CA ILE A 143 -16.41 -3.73 -8.68
C ILE A 143 -17.49 -2.92 -7.94
N MET A 144 -18.31 -2.20 -8.70
CA MET A 144 -19.49 -1.51 -8.21
C MET A 144 -20.66 -1.74 -9.18
N ASP A 145 -21.78 -2.15 -8.67
CA ASP A 145 -22.95 -2.53 -9.47
C ASP A 145 -22.56 -3.57 -10.55
N ASN A 146 -22.81 -3.26 -11.81
CA ASN A 146 -22.43 -4.08 -12.95
C ASN A 146 -21.18 -3.56 -13.69
N TRP A 147 -20.31 -2.83 -13.01
CA TRP A 147 -19.08 -2.28 -13.57
C TRP A 147 -17.84 -2.81 -12.85
N PHE A 148 -16.87 -3.27 -13.62
CA PHE A 148 -15.51 -3.47 -13.19
C PHE A 148 -14.67 -2.24 -13.57
N TYR A 149 -14.06 -1.61 -12.58
CA TYR A 149 -13.16 -0.48 -12.75
C TYR A 149 -11.72 -0.95 -12.60
N VAL A 150 -10.83 -0.44 -13.47
CA VAL A 150 -9.39 -0.66 -13.37
C VAL A 150 -8.64 0.65 -13.59
N ALA A 151 -7.75 0.97 -12.67
CA ALA A 151 -6.89 2.14 -12.78
C ALA A 151 -5.58 1.76 -13.47
N ASN A 152 -5.41 2.23 -14.69
CA ASN A 152 -4.14 2.31 -15.40
C ASN A 152 -3.30 3.48 -14.86
N THR A 153 -2.01 3.52 -15.18
CA THR A 153 -1.16 4.64 -14.76
C THR A 153 -1.62 5.99 -15.32
N ASP A 154 -2.32 5.99 -16.48
CA ASP A 154 -2.73 7.18 -17.24
C ASP A 154 -4.24 7.36 -17.37
N ALA A 155 -5.05 6.43 -16.88
CA ALA A 155 -6.50 6.48 -17.00
C ALA A 155 -7.20 5.65 -15.94
N LEU A 156 -8.46 6.00 -15.64
CA LEU A 156 -9.42 5.07 -15.06
C LEU A 156 -10.33 4.54 -16.16
N LEU A 157 -10.39 3.22 -16.26
CA LEU A 157 -11.26 2.52 -17.18
C LEU A 157 -12.40 1.85 -16.42
N ARG A 158 -13.56 1.63 -17.11
CA ARG A 158 -14.59 0.73 -16.63
C ARG A 158 -15.08 -0.19 -17.76
N VAL A 159 -15.55 -1.35 -17.40
CA VAL A 159 -16.08 -2.37 -18.31
C VAL A 159 -17.31 -3.00 -17.67
N THR A 160 -18.31 -3.37 -18.47
CA THR A 160 -19.44 -4.14 -17.94
C THR A 160 -18.96 -5.47 -17.37
N TYR A 161 -19.52 -5.80 -16.21
CA TYR A 161 -19.15 -7.00 -15.44
C TYR A 161 -20.38 -7.70 -14.91
N ASP A 162 -20.45 -9.00 -15.17
CA ASP A 162 -21.43 -9.89 -14.57
C ASP A 162 -20.77 -10.73 -13.47
N THR A 163 -21.41 -10.81 -12.31
CA THR A 163 -20.85 -11.53 -11.15
C THR A 163 -20.49 -12.96 -11.51
N GLY A 164 -19.24 -13.34 -11.22
CA GLY A 164 -18.73 -14.68 -11.47
C GLY A 164 -18.25 -14.97 -12.89
N GLN A 165 -18.28 -13.98 -13.81
CA GLN A 165 -17.67 -14.18 -15.13
C GLN A 165 -16.17 -14.36 -15.03
N LEU A 166 -15.59 -15.27 -15.84
CA LEU A 166 -14.17 -15.60 -15.82
C LEU A 166 -13.32 -14.67 -16.68
N LYS A 167 -13.92 -13.97 -17.63
CA LYS A 167 -13.22 -13.14 -18.61
C LYS A 167 -14.08 -11.96 -19.04
N ILE A 168 -13.43 -10.79 -19.13
CA ILE A 168 -14.02 -9.59 -19.73
C ILE A 168 -13.98 -9.69 -21.26
N ASN A 169 -15.13 -9.53 -21.92
CA ASN A 169 -15.24 -9.59 -23.38
C ASN A 169 -15.60 -8.23 -24.00
N GLY A 170 -16.28 -7.33 -23.27
CA GLY A 170 -16.68 -6.01 -23.74
C GLY A 170 -15.52 -5.03 -23.88
N PRO A 171 -15.65 -3.92 -24.62
CA PRO A 171 -14.66 -2.86 -24.70
C PRO A 171 -14.58 -2.11 -23.36
N ALA A 172 -13.41 -1.59 -23.01
CA ALA A 172 -13.28 -0.71 -21.88
C ALA A 172 -13.64 0.74 -22.26
N GLU A 173 -14.40 1.39 -21.38
CA GLU A 173 -14.68 2.81 -21.45
C GLU A 173 -13.63 3.57 -20.61
N ARG A 174 -12.92 4.51 -21.24
CA ARG A 174 -12.02 5.44 -20.55
C ARG A 174 -12.84 6.58 -19.95
N ILE A 175 -13.05 6.58 -18.65
CA ILE A 175 -13.95 7.54 -17.98
C ILE A 175 -13.22 8.79 -17.51
N ILE A 176 -11.91 8.72 -17.25
CA ILE A 176 -11.08 9.87 -16.85
C ILE A 176 -9.61 9.64 -17.20
N ASP A 177 -8.93 10.72 -17.60
CA ASP A 177 -7.48 10.76 -17.73
C ASP A 177 -6.82 10.97 -16.37
N LEU A 178 -5.75 10.19 -16.09
CA LEU A 178 -4.94 10.33 -14.88
C LEU A 178 -3.56 10.91 -15.21
N PRO A 179 -2.97 11.70 -14.31
CA PRO A 179 -1.70 12.37 -14.59
C PRO A 179 -0.54 11.34 -14.64
N ALA A 180 0.00 11.16 -15.84
CA ALA A 180 1.15 10.29 -16.11
C ALA A 180 2.27 11.10 -16.81
N GLY A 181 2.78 10.63 -17.95
CA GLY A 181 3.77 11.31 -18.77
C GLY A 181 5.22 11.10 -18.31
N LYS A 182 6.14 12.02 -18.67
CA LYS A 182 7.58 11.88 -18.45
C LYS A 182 7.99 11.92 -16.98
N ALA A 183 7.23 12.60 -16.12
CA ALA A 183 7.42 12.66 -14.68
C ALA A 183 6.39 11.77 -13.99
N ASN A 184 6.62 10.47 -13.96
CA ASN A 184 5.73 9.46 -13.39
C ASN A 184 6.53 8.42 -12.59
N ARG A 185 7.30 8.90 -11.60
CA ARG A 185 8.13 8.03 -10.75
C ARG A 185 7.28 7.02 -9.97
N HIS A 186 6.17 7.50 -9.41
CA HIS A 186 5.19 6.69 -8.71
C HIS A 186 4.00 6.46 -9.65
N TRP A 187 4.08 5.37 -10.38
CA TRP A 187 3.16 5.06 -11.48
C TRP A 187 1.87 4.36 -11.03
N THR A 188 1.83 3.82 -9.83
CA THR A 188 0.67 3.10 -9.30
C THR A 188 -0.52 4.04 -9.09
N ARG A 189 -1.72 3.54 -9.37
CA ARG A 189 -3.00 4.23 -9.15
C ARG A 189 -3.92 3.26 -8.44
N ASN A 190 -4.11 3.44 -7.13
CA ASN A 190 -5.10 2.64 -6.39
C ASN A 190 -6.44 3.33 -6.40
N ILE A 191 -7.52 2.55 -6.32
CA ILE A 191 -8.90 3.04 -6.28
C ILE A 191 -9.69 2.31 -5.19
N ILE A 192 -10.62 3.02 -4.58
CA ILE A 192 -11.59 2.48 -3.63
C ILE A 192 -12.88 3.31 -3.68
N ALA A 193 -14.03 2.68 -3.51
CA ALA A 193 -15.29 3.39 -3.33
C ALA A 193 -15.41 3.93 -1.89
N ASN A 194 -16.16 5.01 -1.70
CA ASN A 194 -16.62 5.39 -0.38
C ASN A 194 -17.72 4.43 0.13
N SER A 195 -18.12 4.56 1.40
CA SER A 195 -19.01 3.60 2.07
C SER A 195 -20.38 3.44 1.43
N ASP A 196 -20.90 4.44 0.71
CA ASP A 196 -22.20 4.41 0.04
C ASP A 196 -22.08 4.23 -1.48
N SER A 197 -20.87 3.95 -1.98
CA SER A 197 -20.56 3.77 -3.41
C SER A 197 -20.91 4.96 -4.30
N SER A 198 -21.10 6.15 -3.74
CA SER A 198 -21.40 7.37 -4.50
C SER A 198 -20.16 8.06 -5.05
N LYS A 199 -18.96 7.71 -4.57
CA LYS A 199 -17.67 8.27 -4.96
C LYS A 199 -16.60 7.20 -5.12
N ILE A 200 -15.62 7.49 -5.97
CA ILE A 200 -14.38 6.72 -6.11
C ILE A 200 -13.21 7.63 -5.72
N TYR A 201 -12.41 7.17 -4.76
CA TYR A 201 -11.12 7.77 -4.42
C TYR A 201 -10.01 7.17 -5.26
N ILE A 202 -9.07 8.01 -5.72
CA ILE A 202 -7.95 7.60 -6.58
C ILE A 202 -6.65 8.09 -5.96
N ALA A 203 -5.77 7.20 -5.55
CA ALA A 203 -4.44 7.53 -5.09
C ALA A 203 -3.50 7.83 -6.26
N VAL A 204 -2.86 8.98 -6.25
CA VAL A 204 -1.93 9.42 -7.30
C VAL A 204 -0.62 9.87 -6.65
N GLY A 205 0.42 9.07 -6.79
CA GLY A 205 1.75 9.42 -6.29
C GLY A 205 2.43 10.54 -7.07
N SER A 206 3.44 11.16 -6.47
CA SER A 206 4.21 12.25 -7.09
C SER A 206 4.99 11.78 -8.33
N GLY A 207 5.25 12.70 -9.23
CA GLY A 207 6.05 12.45 -10.44
C GLY A 207 7.56 12.39 -10.18
N SER A 208 8.00 12.83 -9.00
CA SER A 208 9.42 12.96 -8.62
C SER A 208 9.59 12.76 -7.10
N ASN A 209 10.82 12.86 -6.58
CA ASN A 209 11.09 12.67 -5.16
C ASN A 209 10.60 13.84 -4.30
N ILE A 210 10.95 15.06 -4.69
CA ILE A 210 10.71 16.32 -3.96
C ILE A 210 10.27 17.46 -4.89
N ALA A 211 9.59 17.16 -5.98
CA ALA A 211 9.24 18.08 -7.06
C ALA A 211 10.45 18.68 -7.80
N GLU A 212 11.60 17.99 -7.82
CA GLU A 212 12.85 18.45 -8.45
C GLU A 212 12.74 18.65 -9.97
N LYS A 213 11.63 18.22 -10.59
CA LYS A 213 11.36 18.41 -12.02
C LYS A 213 10.43 19.60 -12.32
N GLY A 214 10.03 20.35 -11.29
CA GLY A 214 9.12 21.47 -11.36
C GLY A 214 7.72 21.13 -10.83
N LEU A 215 7.12 22.08 -10.08
CA LEU A 215 5.76 21.91 -9.52
C LEU A 215 4.70 21.76 -10.62
N GLU A 216 4.93 22.35 -11.79
CA GLU A 216 4.03 22.22 -12.95
C GLU A 216 3.96 20.78 -13.50
N LYS A 217 4.91 19.90 -13.14
CA LYS A 217 4.90 18.46 -13.46
C LYS A 217 4.15 17.63 -12.42
N GLU A 218 3.75 18.25 -11.32
CA GLU A 218 3.09 17.58 -10.18
C GLU A 218 1.59 17.90 -10.10
N VAL A 219 1.02 18.53 -11.11
CA VAL A 219 -0.43 18.83 -11.16
C VAL A 219 -1.23 17.53 -11.02
N LEU A 220 -2.19 17.52 -10.08
CA LEU A 220 -3.02 16.37 -9.67
C LEU A 220 -2.22 15.14 -9.13
N LYS A 221 -0.92 15.29 -8.87
CA LYS A 221 -0.05 14.26 -8.26
C LYS A 221 0.20 14.55 -6.79
N ALA A 222 0.71 13.54 -6.08
CA ALA A 222 0.87 13.56 -4.62
C ALA A 222 -0.46 13.89 -3.90
N ASN A 223 -1.53 13.31 -4.41
CA ASN A 223 -2.90 13.58 -3.98
C ASN A 223 -3.72 12.28 -3.89
N ILE A 224 -4.82 12.37 -3.14
CA ILE A 224 -5.98 11.52 -3.35
C ILE A 224 -7.03 12.36 -4.06
N LEU A 225 -7.44 11.89 -5.22
CA LEU A 225 -8.50 12.48 -6.03
C LEU A 225 -9.84 11.82 -5.70
N GLU A 226 -10.94 12.53 -5.95
CA GLU A 226 -12.30 12.02 -5.84
C GLU A 226 -13.06 12.29 -7.13
N ILE A 227 -13.86 11.32 -7.56
CA ILE A 227 -14.77 11.41 -8.71
C ILE A 227 -16.10 10.76 -8.41
N ASN A 228 -17.10 11.05 -9.24
CA ASN A 228 -18.32 10.24 -9.35
C ASN A 228 -18.03 8.93 -10.13
N PRO A 229 -18.81 7.86 -9.98
CA PRO A 229 -18.62 6.61 -10.71
C PRO A 229 -18.66 6.71 -12.24
N ASP A 230 -19.26 7.76 -12.77
CA ASP A 230 -19.29 8.08 -14.20
C ASP A 230 -18.08 8.89 -14.68
N GLY A 231 -17.11 9.20 -13.79
CA GLY A 231 -15.93 10.00 -14.10
C GLY A 231 -16.11 11.50 -13.95
N THR A 232 -17.32 12.00 -13.71
CA THR A 232 -17.57 13.44 -13.50
C THR A 232 -17.15 13.88 -12.10
N GLY A 233 -17.13 15.19 -11.84
CA GLY A 233 -16.93 15.76 -10.50
C GLY A 233 -15.49 15.62 -9.96
N LEU A 234 -14.48 15.48 -10.85
CA LEU A 234 -13.08 15.39 -10.43
C LEU A 234 -12.68 16.54 -9.52
N ARG A 235 -12.18 16.20 -8.35
CA ARG A 235 -11.55 17.15 -7.42
C ARG A 235 -10.38 16.53 -6.66
N VAL A 236 -9.55 17.36 -6.08
CA VAL A 236 -8.54 16.93 -5.11
C VAL A 236 -9.24 16.75 -3.75
N PHE A 237 -9.31 15.53 -3.25
CA PHE A 237 -9.88 15.22 -1.93
C PHE A 237 -8.89 15.55 -0.81
N ALA A 238 -7.62 15.12 -0.97
CA ALA A 238 -6.52 15.43 -0.05
C ALA A 238 -5.21 15.61 -0.82
N SER A 239 -4.29 16.39 -0.30
CA SER A 239 -3.05 16.78 -1.00
C SER A 239 -1.81 16.71 -0.13
N GLY A 240 -0.63 16.72 -0.78
CA GLY A 240 0.65 16.67 -0.09
C GLY A 240 1.03 15.29 0.43
N LEU A 241 0.44 14.23 -0.09
CA LEU A 241 0.75 12.83 0.15
C LEU A 241 1.72 12.36 -0.92
N ARG A 242 3.03 12.23 -0.61
CA ARG A 242 4.06 11.98 -1.64
C ARG A 242 3.73 10.79 -2.54
N ASN A 243 3.47 9.64 -1.97
CA ASN A 243 3.09 8.44 -2.71
C ASN A 243 2.09 7.60 -1.90
N PRO A 244 0.81 8.01 -1.86
CA PRO A 244 -0.24 7.19 -1.29
C PRO A 244 -0.45 5.98 -2.21
N VAL A 245 -0.50 4.77 -1.65
CA VAL A 245 -0.66 3.54 -2.43
C VAL A 245 -1.80 2.69 -1.90
N GLY A 246 -1.64 2.05 -0.75
CA GLY A 246 -2.70 1.32 -0.10
C GLY A 246 -3.76 2.28 0.41
N MET A 247 -5.00 2.03 0.08
CA MET A 247 -6.17 2.72 0.64
C MET A 247 -7.16 1.69 1.11
N ASP A 248 -7.77 1.97 2.27
CA ASP A 248 -8.89 1.18 2.75
C ASP A 248 -9.78 2.03 3.67
N LEU A 249 -11.04 1.61 3.85
CA LEU A 249 -11.98 2.24 4.76
C LEU A 249 -11.90 1.56 6.13
N GLN A 250 -11.73 2.35 7.18
CA GLN A 250 -11.78 1.84 8.54
C GLN A 250 -13.20 1.36 8.86
N PRO A 251 -13.42 0.06 9.19
CA PRO A 251 -14.75 -0.55 9.20
C PRO A 251 -15.74 0.07 10.21
N ALA A 252 -15.25 0.53 11.37
CA ALA A 252 -16.13 1.09 12.40
C ALA A 252 -16.55 2.54 12.13
N THR A 253 -15.79 3.28 11.32
CA THR A 253 -16.01 4.73 11.12
C THR A 253 -16.32 5.09 9.66
N GLY A 254 -16.02 4.22 8.71
CA GLY A 254 -16.06 4.52 7.27
C GLY A 254 -15.00 5.53 6.81
N ALA A 255 -14.08 5.92 7.68
CA ALA A 255 -13.02 6.87 7.35
C ALA A 255 -12.02 6.25 6.37
N LEU A 256 -11.61 7.02 5.37
CA LEU A 256 -10.57 6.62 4.42
C LEU A 256 -9.19 6.70 5.08
N TRP A 257 -8.39 5.64 4.93
CA TRP A 257 -7.00 5.58 5.37
C TRP A 257 -6.07 5.29 4.19
N THR A 258 -4.81 5.71 4.31
CA THR A 258 -3.80 5.41 3.30
C THR A 258 -2.43 5.15 3.90
N ALA A 259 -1.69 4.20 3.29
CA ALA A 259 -0.27 4.01 3.51
C ALA A 259 0.53 4.87 2.52
N VAL A 260 1.45 5.68 3.03
CA VAL A 260 2.23 6.64 2.23
C VAL A 260 3.70 6.32 2.30
N ASN A 261 4.29 6.14 1.12
CA ASN A 261 5.72 5.99 0.95
C ASN A 261 6.38 7.38 0.80
N GLU A 262 7.22 7.74 1.76
CA GLU A 262 7.83 9.07 1.87
C GLU A 262 9.13 9.25 1.07
N ARG A 263 9.69 10.47 1.14
CA ARG A 263 10.83 10.93 0.33
C ARG A 263 12.15 10.29 0.74
N ASP A 264 12.99 10.13 -0.27
CA ASP A 264 14.34 9.61 -0.13
C ASP A 264 15.37 10.73 -0.02
N GLY A 265 16.58 10.40 0.46
CA GLY A 265 17.75 11.26 0.34
C GLY A 265 18.00 12.19 1.52
N LEU A 266 17.38 11.96 2.67
CA LEU A 266 17.64 12.68 3.94
C LEU A 266 18.40 11.82 4.98
N GLY A 267 19.01 10.73 4.55
CA GLY A 267 19.77 9.79 5.40
C GLY A 267 19.03 8.46 5.61
N ASN A 268 19.63 7.60 6.42
CA ASN A 268 19.12 6.24 6.63
C ASN A 268 17.82 6.20 7.45
N ASN A 269 17.60 7.17 8.33
CA ASN A 269 16.51 7.17 9.30
C ASN A 269 15.43 8.22 9.01
N LEU A 270 15.48 8.86 7.83
CA LEU A 270 14.53 9.85 7.34
C LEU A 270 14.19 9.61 5.87
N VAL A 271 12.93 9.76 5.48
CA VAL A 271 11.73 10.12 6.25
C VAL A 271 10.98 8.82 6.52
N PRO A 272 10.30 8.68 7.67
CA PRO A 272 9.45 7.52 7.88
C PRO A 272 8.29 7.48 6.89
N ASP A 273 7.97 6.30 6.38
CA ASP A 273 6.68 6.02 5.78
C ASP A 273 5.60 6.07 6.87
N TYR A 274 4.35 6.26 6.49
CA TYR A 274 3.30 6.42 7.47
C TYR A 274 1.94 5.86 7.03
N LEU A 275 1.09 5.61 8.02
CA LEU A 275 -0.33 5.38 7.86
C LEU A 275 -1.08 6.60 8.39
N ALA A 276 -2.07 7.10 7.65
CA ALA A 276 -2.85 8.26 8.04
C ALA A 276 -4.31 8.13 7.64
N GLU A 277 -5.20 8.64 8.50
CA GLU A 277 -6.58 8.93 8.13
C GLU A 277 -6.59 10.09 7.13
N VAL A 278 -7.27 9.90 6.00
CA VAL A 278 -7.33 10.92 4.94
C VAL A 278 -8.48 11.87 5.21
N LYS A 279 -8.15 13.10 5.55
CA LYS A 279 -9.14 14.15 5.79
C LYS A 279 -9.47 14.89 4.51
N GLU A 280 -10.76 15.15 4.28
CA GLU A 280 -11.21 15.99 3.18
C GLU A 280 -10.56 17.39 3.26
N ASN A 281 -10.01 17.87 2.14
CA ASN A 281 -9.20 19.06 2.00
C ASN A 281 -7.91 19.08 2.84
N GLY A 282 -7.53 17.94 3.45
CA GLY A 282 -6.31 17.79 4.23
C GLY A 282 -5.04 18.01 3.40
N PHE A 283 -4.01 18.57 4.04
CA PHE A 283 -2.69 18.73 3.45
C PHE A 283 -1.64 18.03 4.31
N TYR A 284 -0.81 17.16 3.69
CA TYR A 284 0.15 16.28 4.37
C TYR A 284 1.62 16.67 4.14
N GLY A 285 1.85 17.86 3.58
CA GLY A 285 3.15 18.55 3.59
C GLY A 285 3.98 18.46 2.32
N TRP A 286 3.93 17.37 1.56
CA TRP A 286 4.75 17.23 0.37
C TRP A 286 4.45 18.30 -0.70
N PRO A 287 5.45 18.89 -1.37
CA PRO A 287 6.89 18.64 -1.24
C PRO A 287 7.59 19.46 -0.15
N TYR A 288 6.93 20.46 0.44
CA TYR A 288 7.51 21.54 1.23
C TYR A 288 8.05 21.11 2.59
N VAL A 289 7.24 20.32 3.30
CA VAL A 289 7.54 19.81 4.65
C VAL A 289 7.24 18.31 4.70
N TYR A 290 7.70 17.64 5.73
CA TYR A 290 7.42 16.24 5.99
C TYR A 290 7.11 16.04 7.47
N TYR A 291 6.30 15.04 7.77
CA TYR A 291 5.93 14.63 9.12
C TYR A 291 5.61 15.85 10.01
N GLY A 292 4.61 16.61 9.62
CA GLY A 292 4.25 17.89 10.21
C GLY A 292 5.02 19.05 9.60
N GLN A 293 5.75 19.82 10.42
CA GLN A 293 6.40 21.07 10.02
C GLN A 293 7.92 20.92 9.75
N ASN A 294 8.42 19.69 9.58
CA ASN A 294 9.84 19.49 9.32
C ASN A 294 10.17 19.91 7.88
N GLU A 295 11.05 20.87 7.71
CA GLU A 295 11.44 21.40 6.40
C GLU A 295 12.44 20.49 5.69
N ASP A 296 12.23 20.29 4.37
CA ASP A 296 13.23 19.70 3.51
C ASP A 296 14.13 20.81 2.94
N PRO A 297 15.41 20.89 3.34
CA PRO A 297 16.30 21.98 2.93
C PRO A 297 16.64 21.97 1.43
N ARG A 298 16.29 20.88 0.71
CA ARG A 298 16.50 20.74 -0.73
C ARG A 298 15.40 21.40 -1.52
N VAL A 299 14.20 21.61 -0.91
CA VAL A 299 13.05 22.23 -1.57
C VAL A 299 13.19 23.76 -1.51
N LYS A 300 13.25 24.40 -2.69
CA LYS A 300 13.48 25.85 -2.83
C LYS A 300 12.22 26.62 -3.24
N TYR A 301 11.07 25.97 -3.35
CA TYR A 301 9.83 26.64 -3.72
C TYR A 301 9.28 27.51 -2.59
N ILE A 302 8.58 28.59 -2.98
CA ILE A 302 7.82 29.41 -2.04
C ILE A 302 6.71 28.53 -1.42
N LYS A 303 6.65 28.52 -0.10
CA LYS A 303 5.66 27.74 0.62
C LYS A 303 4.31 28.45 0.59
N PRO A 304 3.21 27.78 0.20
CA PRO A 304 1.88 28.32 0.34
C PRO A 304 1.47 28.38 1.83
N GLU A 305 0.53 29.26 2.17
CA GLU A 305 0.03 29.44 3.56
C GLU A 305 -0.45 28.12 4.19
N LYS A 306 -1.10 27.26 3.41
CA LYS A 306 -1.59 25.95 3.89
C LYS A 306 -0.51 25.02 4.44
N VAL A 307 0.78 25.29 4.24
CA VAL A 307 1.87 24.54 4.89
C VAL A 307 1.79 24.64 6.40
N GLY A 308 1.32 25.78 6.95
CA GLY A 308 1.07 25.95 8.37
C GLY A 308 0.00 25.00 8.95
N GLU A 309 -0.87 24.47 8.08
CA GLU A 309 -1.99 23.58 8.42
C GLU A 309 -1.65 22.10 8.14
N THR A 310 -0.38 21.77 7.88
CA THR A 310 0.04 20.41 7.56
C THR A 310 -0.37 19.44 8.67
N LEU A 311 -1.12 18.41 8.27
CA LEU A 311 -1.55 17.34 9.16
C LEU A 311 -0.38 16.42 9.51
N LEU A 312 -0.34 15.96 10.75
CA LEU A 312 0.57 14.91 11.19
C LEU A 312 0.02 13.54 10.76
N PRO A 313 0.89 12.62 10.33
CA PRO A 313 0.52 11.23 10.19
C PRO A 313 0.08 10.60 11.52
N ASP A 314 -0.84 9.62 11.45
CA ASP A 314 -1.34 8.92 12.65
C ASP A 314 -0.37 7.85 13.16
N VAL A 315 0.33 7.14 12.24
CA VAL A 315 1.23 6.03 12.60
C VAL A 315 2.54 6.11 11.81
N ASN A 316 3.66 6.05 12.53
CA ASN A 316 5.00 5.90 11.96
C ASN A 316 5.24 4.43 11.56
N LEU A 317 5.50 4.17 10.28
CA LEU A 317 5.75 2.84 9.73
C LEU A 317 7.25 2.52 9.56
N GLY A 318 8.11 3.44 9.99
CA GLY A 318 9.57 3.33 9.87
C GLY A 318 10.15 3.92 8.59
N PRO A 319 11.45 4.27 8.60
CA PRO A 319 12.10 4.93 7.47
C PRO A 319 12.37 3.96 6.32
N HIS A 320 12.07 4.40 5.10
CA HIS A 320 12.36 3.69 3.84
C HIS A 320 11.75 2.28 3.74
N THR A 321 10.66 2.02 4.44
CA THR A 321 10.03 0.68 4.44
C THR A 321 9.33 0.35 3.13
N ALA A 322 9.07 1.35 2.29
CA ALA A 322 8.25 1.26 1.09
C ALA A 322 6.88 0.62 1.41
N SER A 323 6.16 1.23 2.36
CA SER A 323 4.82 0.81 2.78
C SER A 323 3.83 1.02 1.64
N LEU A 324 3.26 -0.07 1.10
CA LEU A 324 2.44 -0.07 -0.11
C LEU A 324 1.03 -0.63 0.14
N GLY A 325 0.89 -1.91 0.51
CA GLY A 325 -0.42 -2.53 0.76
C GLY A 325 -1.02 -2.05 2.07
N LEU A 326 -2.34 -1.88 2.10
CA LEU A 326 -3.13 -1.58 3.30
C LEU A 326 -4.43 -2.37 3.24
N LEU A 327 -4.77 -3.03 4.33
CA LEU A 327 -6.03 -3.72 4.53
C LEU A 327 -6.47 -3.59 5.99
N PHE A 328 -7.67 -3.10 6.25
CA PHE A 328 -8.35 -3.29 7.53
C PHE A 328 -9.00 -4.67 7.54
N TYR A 329 -8.52 -5.54 8.41
CA TYR A 329 -9.02 -6.91 8.48
C TYR A 329 -10.44 -6.94 9.02
N THR A 330 -11.34 -7.55 8.25
CA THR A 330 -12.76 -7.69 8.58
C THR A 330 -13.17 -9.14 8.88
N GLY A 331 -12.26 -10.10 8.67
CA GLY A 331 -12.50 -11.51 8.98
C GLY A 331 -12.58 -11.80 10.48
N GLU A 332 -13.17 -12.93 10.82
CA GLU A 332 -13.36 -13.37 12.21
C GLU A 332 -12.48 -14.58 12.60
N THR A 333 -11.76 -15.17 11.66
CA THR A 333 -10.98 -16.40 11.86
C THR A 333 -9.66 -16.18 12.57
N PHE A 334 -9.06 -14.99 12.43
CA PHE A 334 -7.81 -14.67 13.11
C PHE A 334 -8.01 -14.54 14.63
N PRO A 335 -6.98 -14.81 15.44
CA PRO A 335 -7.01 -14.54 16.87
C PRO A 335 -7.45 -13.08 17.14
N GLU A 336 -8.18 -12.87 18.25
CA GLU A 336 -8.79 -11.57 18.62
C GLU A 336 -7.80 -10.39 18.54
N LYS A 337 -6.54 -10.65 18.89
CA LYS A 337 -5.45 -9.64 18.79
C LYS A 337 -5.33 -9.02 17.40
N TYR A 338 -5.60 -9.79 16.35
CA TYR A 338 -5.41 -9.39 14.95
C TYR A 338 -6.72 -9.00 14.25
N ARG A 339 -7.83 -8.95 14.98
CA ARG A 339 -9.09 -8.41 14.50
C ARG A 339 -9.11 -6.90 14.68
N HIS A 340 -9.89 -6.21 13.88
CA HIS A 340 -10.13 -4.77 13.99
C HIS A 340 -8.92 -3.85 13.80
N GLY A 341 -7.80 -4.35 13.26
CA GLY A 341 -6.61 -3.58 12.94
C GLY A 341 -6.28 -3.58 11.46
N ALA A 342 -5.17 -2.96 11.11
CA ALA A 342 -4.71 -2.82 9.73
C ALA A 342 -3.45 -3.63 9.47
N PHE A 343 -3.41 -4.38 8.36
CA PHE A 343 -2.21 -4.99 7.81
C PHE A 343 -1.59 -4.07 6.77
N VAL A 344 -0.28 -3.82 6.89
CA VAL A 344 0.47 -2.98 5.95
C VAL A 344 1.65 -3.75 5.38
N ALA A 345 1.64 -3.95 4.06
CA ALA A 345 2.76 -4.59 3.37
C ALA A 345 3.87 -3.58 3.08
N GLN A 346 5.08 -3.91 3.52
CA GLN A 346 6.29 -3.11 3.38
C GLN A 346 7.23 -3.76 2.36
N HIS A 347 7.28 -3.19 1.16
CA HIS A 347 8.03 -3.73 0.02
C HIS A 347 9.55 -3.72 0.21
N GLY A 348 10.04 -2.88 1.11
CA GLY A 348 11.43 -2.82 1.53
C GLY A 348 12.28 -1.77 0.84
N SER A 349 13.32 -1.37 1.56
CA SER A 349 14.18 -0.21 1.27
C SER A 349 15.14 -0.45 0.10
N TRP A 350 15.57 0.66 -0.50
CA TRP A 350 16.73 0.75 -1.39
C TRP A 350 17.63 1.95 -1.05
N ASN A 351 17.15 2.86 -0.20
CA ASN A 351 17.88 4.09 0.20
C ASN A 351 18.28 4.06 1.68
N ARG A 352 18.80 2.92 2.13
CA ARG A 352 19.22 2.69 3.50
C ARG A 352 20.37 1.66 3.55
N ASN A 353 21.34 1.86 4.44
CA ASN A 353 22.50 0.97 4.60
C ASN A 353 22.12 -0.42 5.12
N ILE A 354 21.16 -0.50 6.03
CA ILE A 354 20.57 -1.76 6.50
C ILE A 354 19.16 -1.86 5.96
N LEU A 355 18.81 -2.99 5.38
CA LEU A 355 17.47 -3.22 4.83
C LEU A 355 16.37 -2.97 5.86
N SER A 356 15.30 -2.29 5.44
CA SER A 356 14.13 -1.95 6.26
C SER A 356 12.87 -2.32 5.49
N GLY A 357 11.79 -2.68 6.20
CA GLY A 357 10.59 -3.24 5.58
C GLY A 357 10.78 -4.72 5.25
N TYR A 358 10.40 -5.16 4.05
CA TYR A 358 10.42 -6.57 3.61
C TYR A 358 9.60 -7.47 4.55
N LYS A 359 8.41 -7.02 4.91
CA LYS A 359 7.50 -7.70 5.83
C LYS A 359 6.07 -7.16 5.70
N VAL A 360 5.13 -7.82 6.33
CA VAL A 360 3.82 -7.24 6.62
C VAL A 360 3.78 -6.91 8.10
N VAL A 361 3.36 -5.71 8.45
CA VAL A 361 3.12 -5.30 9.83
C VAL A 361 1.63 -5.23 10.12
N TYR A 362 1.26 -5.46 11.38
CA TYR A 362 -0.08 -5.24 11.90
C TYR A 362 -0.09 -3.98 12.77
N VAL A 363 -1.04 -3.11 12.53
CA VAL A 363 -1.29 -1.91 13.35
C VAL A 363 -2.59 -2.13 14.11
N PRO A 364 -2.56 -2.22 15.45
CA PRO A 364 -3.77 -2.41 16.24
C PRO A 364 -4.62 -1.14 16.26
N PHE A 365 -5.95 -1.32 16.18
CA PHE A 365 -6.93 -0.24 16.26
C PHE A 365 -7.93 -0.48 17.38
N SER A 366 -8.43 0.60 17.94
CA SER A 366 -9.53 0.60 18.90
C SER A 366 -10.39 1.83 18.68
N ASN A 367 -11.71 1.66 18.63
CA ASN A 367 -12.65 2.75 18.37
C ASN A 367 -12.32 3.58 17.12
N GLY A 368 -11.87 2.91 16.04
CA GLY A 368 -11.54 3.55 14.77
C GLY A 368 -10.21 4.30 14.73
N LYS A 369 -9.36 4.17 15.76
CA LYS A 369 -8.06 4.85 15.87
C LYS A 369 -6.95 3.87 16.21
N PRO A 370 -5.70 4.15 15.77
CA PRO A 370 -4.55 3.36 16.18
C PRO A 370 -4.44 3.29 17.71
N SER A 371 -4.24 2.10 18.24
CA SER A 371 -4.17 1.85 19.70
C SER A 371 -2.81 1.33 20.16
N GLY A 372 -1.87 1.11 19.23
CA GLY A 372 -0.51 0.64 19.53
C GLY A 372 0.45 0.89 18.37
N ALA A 373 1.72 0.57 18.60
CA ALA A 373 2.74 0.63 17.57
C ALA A 373 2.55 -0.49 16.53
N PRO A 374 3.07 -0.33 15.29
CA PRO A 374 3.12 -1.43 14.32
C PRO A 374 3.88 -2.64 14.87
N GLU A 375 3.33 -3.82 14.69
CA GLU A 375 3.92 -5.10 15.09
C GLU A 375 4.25 -5.95 13.87
N ASP A 376 5.35 -6.70 13.90
CA ASP A 376 5.71 -7.63 12.83
C ASP A 376 4.67 -8.75 12.74
N PHE A 377 4.13 -8.99 11.54
CA PHE A 377 3.15 -10.05 11.30
C PHE A 377 3.69 -11.12 10.34
N LEU A 378 3.99 -10.77 9.09
CA LEU A 378 4.55 -11.72 8.15
C LEU A 378 6.00 -11.33 7.83
N THR A 379 6.94 -12.16 8.22
CA THR A 379 8.39 -11.89 8.21
C THR A 379 9.16 -12.97 7.43
N GLY A 380 10.49 -12.97 7.55
CA GLY A 380 11.34 -13.98 6.90
C GLY A 380 11.67 -13.69 5.43
N PHE A 381 11.30 -12.52 4.91
CA PHE A 381 11.69 -12.09 3.56
C PHE A 381 13.16 -11.69 3.47
N VAL A 382 13.74 -11.13 4.53
CA VAL A 382 15.19 -10.86 4.63
C VAL A 382 15.88 -12.12 5.11
N VAL A 383 16.90 -12.56 4.37
CA VAL A 383 17.68 -13.77 4.65
C VAL A 383 18.94 -13.45 5.42
N ASP A 384 19.72 -12.53 4.87
CA ASP A 384 20.99 -12.09 5.43
C ASP A 384 21.10 -10.57 5.22
N PRO A 385 20.86 -9.78 6.26
CA PRO A 385 20.93 -8.32 6.17
C PRO A 385 22.32 -7.79 5.90
N GLU A 386 23.38 -8.53 6.24
CA GLU A 386 24.78 -8.13 5.99
C GLU A 386 25.16 -8.30 4.51
N LYS A 387 24.49 -9.22 3.79
CA LYS A 387 24.68 -9.46 2.36
C LYS A 387 23.59 -8.85 1.50
N ASP A 388 22.65 -8.15 2.10
CA ASP A 388 21.46 -7.60 1.46
C ASP A 388 20.60 -8.66 0.73
N GLU A 389 20.66 -9.92 1.18
CA GLU A 389 19.94 -11.03 0.57
C GLU A 389 18.51 -11.11 1.06
N VAL A 390 17.57 -11.23 0.11
CA VAL A 390 16.14 -11.37 0.38
C VAL A 390 15.56 -12.54 -0.42
N TYR A 391 14.56 -13.22 0.17
CA TYR A 391 13.78 -14.22 -0.57
C TYR A 391 12.81 -13.52 -1.52
N GLY A 392 12.06 -12.52 -1.06
CA GLY A 392 10.99 -11.84 -1.80
C GLY A 392 10.68 -10.44 -1.26
N ARG A 393 9.59 -9.84 -1.78
CA ARG A 393 9.16 -8.49 -1.44
C ARG A 393 7.62 -8.42 -1.41
N PRO A 394 6.98 -8.26 -0.23
CA PRO A 394 5.52 -8.18 -0.15
C PRO A 394 5.00 -6.84 -0.66
N VAL A 395 3.82 -6.84 -1.32
CA VAL A 395 3.21 -5.63 -1.89
C VAL A 395 1.74 -5.47 -1.54
N GLY A 396 0.86 -6.22 -2.19
CA GLY A 396 -0.59 -6.18 -1.97
C GLY A 396 -1.01 -7.11 -0.85
N VAL A 397 -2.03 -6.70 -0.11
CA VAL A 397 -2.68 -7.51 0.93
C VAL A 397 -4.18 -7.44 0.72
N VAL A 398 -4.85 -8.59 0.71
CA VAL A 398 -6.32 -8.70 0.70
C VAL A 398 -6.75 -9.85 1.60
N ASP A 399 -7.98 -9.84 2.07
CA ASP A 399 -8.60 -10.97 2.77
C ASP A 399 -9.51 -11.78 1.83
N LEU A 400 -9.70 -13.04 2.19
CA LEU A 400 -10.61 -13.96 1.52
C LEU A 400 -11.88 -14.13 2.36
N PRO A 401 -12.98 -14.63 1.76
CA PRO A 401 -14.23 -14.90 2.51
C PRO A 401 -14.06 -15.90 3.66
N ASP A 402 -13.05 -16.76 3.63
CA ASP A 402 -12.71 -17.69 4.72
C ASP A 402 -11.91 -17.03 5.86
N GLY A 403 -11.63 -15.74 5.74
CA GLY A 403 -10.88 -14.94 6.71
C GLY A 403 -9.36 -15.09 6.61
N SER A 404 -8.83 -15.83 5.65
CA SER A 404 -7.38 -15.85 5.41
C SER A 404 -6.90 -14.60 4.69
N LEU A 405 -5.60 -14.25 4.85
CA LEU A 405 -4.96 -13.17 4.10
C LEU A 405 -4.20 -13.72 2.90
N LEU A 406 -4.24 -12.98 1.80
CA LEU A 406 -3.32 -13.15 0.68
C LEU A 406 -2.31 -11.99 0.64
N VAL A 407 -1.06 -12.32 0.35
CA VAL A 407 0.04 -11.36 0.22
C VAL A 407 0.77 -11.60 -1.10
N THR A 408 0.81 -10.60 -1.98
CA THR A 408 1.63 -10.70 -3.20
C THR A 408 3.12 -10.51 -2.89
N ASP A 409 3.95 -11.32 -3.53
CA ASP A 409 5.41 -11.17 -3.62
C ASP A 409 5.74 -10.95 -5.10
N ASP A 410 5.85 -9.69 -5.50
CA ASP A 410 5.93 -9.28 -6.89
C ASP A 410 7.23 -9.71 -7.57
N ILE A 411 8.30 -9.86 -6.80
CA ILE A 411 9.61 -10.16 -7.35
C ILE A 411 9.89 -11.67 -7.52
N THR A 412 9.18 -12.50 -6.75
CA THR A 412 9.23 -13.94 -6.88
C THR A 412 8.01 -14.52 -7.60
N ASN A 413 7.08 -13.65 -8.03
CA ASN A 413 5.91 -14.03 -8.80
C ASN A 413 4.99 -15.02 -8.06
N THR A 414 4.85 -14.81 -6.74
CA THR A 414 4.14 -15.71 -5.82
C THR A 414 3.08 -14.94 -5.04
N ILE A 415 1.99 -15.61 -4.72
CA ILE A 415 0.99 -15.14 -3.75
C ILE A 415 1.02 -16.10 -2.56
N TRP A 416 1.18 -15.55 -1.37
CA TRP A 416 1.20 -16.27 -0.12
C TRP A 416 -0.17 -16.18 0.56
N ARG A 417 -0.66 -17.30 1.13
CA ARG A 417 -1.85 -17.35 1.95
C ARG A 417 -1.45 -17.53 3.41
N VAL A 418 -2.04 -16.74 4.28
CA VAL A 418 -1.88 -16.82 5.73
C VAL A 418 -3.23 -17.15 6.34
N SER A 419 -3.38 -18.32 6.93
CA SER A 419 -4.60 -18.76 7.61
C SER A 419 -4.35 -18.96 9.10
N ALA A 420 -5.36 -18.78 9.94
CA ALA A 420 -5.28 -19.21 11.34
C ALA A 420 -5.22 -20.74 11.42
N ASP A 421 -4.48 -21.25 12.40
CA ASP A 421 -4.50 -22.67 12.72
C ASP A 421 -5.86 -23.04 13.34
N GLU A 422 -6.35 -24.26 13.08
CA GLU A 422 -7.59 -24.79 13.66
C GLU A 422 -7.51 -25.00 15.18
#